data_b23d52dbb54b5775db4532c7e36a5c4e
#
_entry.id   b23d52dbb54b5775db4532c7e36a5c4e
#
_cell.length_a   1.000
_cell.length_b   1.000
_cell.length_c   1.000
_cell.angle_alpha   90.00
_cell.angle_beta   90.00
_cell.angle_gamma   90.00
#
_symmetry.space_group_name_H-M   'P 1'
#
loop_
_entity.id
_entity.type
_entity.pdbx_description
1 polymer ?
#
loop_
_entity_poly.entity_id
_entity_poly.type
_entity_poly.pdbx_seq_one_letter_code
_entity_poly.pdbx_strand_id
1 'polypeptide(L)'
;SMAPFALPNARYGYRMNNGVLVDTMIKDALWDAFNDYHMITTADNICREWGLTREELDEFALKSQQKAEAAQKSGAFDNEIVPVSIKKKKETIEFKTDEGPRHGSTIEGLAKLRTINPDGFVTAGNASGINDGAAAIVVMSEEKAKELGIKPMATWVAGALAGVRPEVMGIGPVASTKKVMAKAGYKIEDFDIIEANEAFAAQSVAVGKDLGIDVEKQLNPNGGAIALGHPVGASGCRILVTLLHEMQAKGAK
;
A
#
# COMPACT_ATOMS: atom_id res chain seq x y z
N SER A 1 8.49 5.36 10.85
CA SER A 1 9.61 5.14 9.92
C SER A 1 10.95 5.41 10.57
N MET A 2 11.95 4.67 10.18
CA MET A 2 13.36 4.85 10.63
C MET A 2 14.16 5.80 9.71
N ALA A 3 13.51 6.53 8.82
CA ALA A 3 14.16 7.50 7.96
C ALA A 3 14.84 8.60 8.79
N PRO A 4 16.11 8.94 8.51
CA PRO A 4 16.85 9.93 9.29
C PRO A 4 16.41 11.35 8.98
N PHE A 5 16.70 12.26 9.93
CA PHE A 5 16.72 13.67 9.63
C PHE A 5 18.09 14.07 9.08
N ALA A 6 18.14 14.99 8.12
CA ALA A 6 19.35 15.46 7.48
C ALA A 6 19.61 16.96 7.72
N LEU A 7 20.88 17.29 7.87
CA LEU A 7 21.39 18.67 7.83
C LEU A 7 22.08 18.89 6.46
N PRO A 8 21.41 19.43 5.45
CA PRO A 8 21.90 19.44 4.06
C PRO A 8 23.28 20.11 3.88
N ASN A 9 23.54 21.16 4.63
CA ASN A 9 24.79 21.92 4.53
C ASN A 9 25.88 21.51 5.53
N ALA A 10 25.64 20.46 6.34
CA ALA A 10 26.58 20.07 7.40
C ALA A 10 27.97 19.69 6.87
N ARG A 11 28.06 19.09 5.67
CA ARG A 11 29.32 18.67 5.04
C ARG A 11 30.29 19.84 4.85
N TYR A 12 29.76 21.00 4.50
CA TYR A 12 30.57 22.22 4.23
C TYR A 12 30.53 23.23 5.38
N GLY A 13 29.77 22.93 6.44
CA GLY A 13 29.62 23.70 7.66
C GLY A 13 28.61 24.84 7.58
N TYR A 14 28.09 25.20 8.74
CA TYR A 14 27.25 26.39 8.96
C TYR A 14 28.10 27.49 9.55
N ARG A 15 28.33 28.57 8.79
CA ARG A 15 29.15 29.69 9.27
C ARG A 15 28.32 30.69 10.06
N MET A 16 27.18 31.10 9.52
CA MET A 16 26.30 32.12 10.10
C MET A 16 24.87 31.80 9.67
N ASN A 17 23.90 32.17 10.48
CA ASN A 17 22.48 31.85 10.34
C ASN A 17 22.11 30.42 10.75
N ASN A 18 20.79 30.20 10.88
CA ASN A 18 20.23 28.93 11.30
C ASN A 18 20.32 27.87 10.19
N GLY A 19 20.50 26.61 10.59
CA GLY A 19 20.34 25.44 9.71
C GLY A 19 18.93 24.90 9.73
N VAL A 20 18.52 24.23 8.66
CA VAL A 20 17.25 23.51 8.57
C VAL A 20 17.52 22.03 8.79
N LEU A 21 16.75 21.41 9.68
CA LEU A 21 16.70 19.97 9.86
C LEU A 21 15.59 19.41 8.97
N VAL A 22 15.97 18.58 7.99
CA VAL A 22 15.06 18.03 6.98
C VAL A 22 14.64 16.61 7.37
N ASP A 23 13.33 16.37 7.47
CA ASP A 23 12.79 15.03 7.58
C ASP A 23 12.86 14.35 6.19
N THR A 24 13.75 13.37 6.05
CA THR A 24 13.96 12.69 4.78
C THR A 24 12.78 11.76 4.41
N MET A 25 12.00 11.30 5.38
CA MET A 25 10.79 10.54 5.10
C MET A 25 9.78 11.40 4.32
N ILE A 26 9.55 12.62 4.75
CA ILE A 26 8.66 13.55 4.05
C ILE A 26 9.29 13.98 2.74
N LYS A 27 10.53 14.51 2.78
CA LYS A 27 11.17 15.15 1.62
C LYS A 27 11.41 14.19 0.46
N ASP A 28 11.79 12.94 0.73
CA ASP A 28 12.23 11.99 -0.29
C ASP A 28 11.12 10.98 -0.67
N ALA A 29 10.14 10.74 0.21
CA ALA A 29 9.09 9.73 -0.03
C ALA A 29 7.68 10.32 -0.18
N LEU A 30 7.33 11.37 0.57
CA LEU A 30 5.95 11.86 0.66
C LEU A 30 5.75 13.24 0.02
N TRP A 31 6.75 13.76 -0.68
CA TRP A 31 6.75 15.09 -1.28
C TRP A 31 6.78 15.00 -2.81
N ASP A 32 5.83 15.66 -3.47
CA ASP A 32 5.88 15.84 -4.92
C ASP A 32 6.93 16.91 -5.26
N ALA A 33 8.04 16.46 -5.86
CA ALA A 33 9.15 17.33 -6.23
C ALA A 33 8.85 18.25 -7.42
N PHE A 34 7.81 17.96 -8.22
CA PHE A 34 7.43 18.76 -9.38
C PHE A 34 6.58 19.97 -9.01
N ASN A 35 5.64 19.77 -8.09
CA ASN A 35 4.65 20.78 -7.71
C ASN A 35 4.87 21.30 -6.27
N ASP A 36 5.90 20.81 -5.57
CA ASP A 36 6.32 21.24 -4.24
C ASP A 36 5.22 21.17 -3.16
N TYR A 37 4.54 20.02 -3.07
CA TYR A 37 3.54 19.74 -2.05
C TYR A 37 3.52 18.27 -1.62
N HIS A 38 2.83 17.99 -0.51
CA HIS A 38 2.70 16.64 0.04
C HIS A 38 1.80 15.74 -0.81
N MET A 39 2.06 14.41 -0.83
CA MET A 39 1.27 13.40 -1.56
C MET A 39 -0.22 13.41 -1.21
N ILE A 40 -0.61 13.92 -0.04
CA ILE A 40 -2.01 14.15 0.34
C ILE A 40 -2.71 15.05 -0.68
N THR A 41 -2.02 16.08 -1.18
CA THR A 41 -2.57 17.00 -2.19
C THR A 41 -2.78 16.28 -3.53
N THR A 42 -1.92 15.34 -3.90
CA THR A 42 -2.15 14.51 -5.10
C THR A 42 -3.40 13.66 -4.97
N ALA A 43 -3.69 13.13 -3.78
CA ALA A 43 -4.91 12.38 -3.51
C ALA A 43 -6.16 13.26 -3.58
N ASP A 44 -6.11 14.48 -3.01
CA ASP A 44 -7.20 15.46 -3.13
C ASP A 44 -7.43 15.88 -4.61
N ASN A 45 -6.35 16.01 -5.41
CA ASN A 45 -6.46 16.31 -6.84
C ASN A 45 -7.20 15.18 -7.59
N ILE A 46 -6.91 13.93 -7.27
CA ILE A 46 -7.63 12.78 -7.83
C ILE A 46 -9.12 12.87 -7.49
N CYS A 47 -9.47 13.19 -6.23
CA CYS A 47 -10.87 13.35 -5.85
C CYS A 47 -11.56 14.41 -6.71
N ARG A 48 -10.94 15.57 -6.91
CA ARG A 48 -11.52 16.66 -7.71
C ARG A 48 -11.66 16.27 -9.19
N GLU A 49 -10.66 15.62 -9.78
CA GLU A 49 -10.64 15.28 -11.20
C GLU A 49 -11.58 14.10 -11.51
N TRP A 50 -11.69 13.10 -10.61
CA TRP A 50 -12.58 11.94 -10.77
C TRP A 50 -13.97 12.13 -10.17
N GLY A 51 -14.24 13.30 -9.57
CA GLY A 51 -15.53 13.58 -8.92
C GLY A 51 -15.85 12.66 -7.76
N LEU A 52 -14.83 12.25 -6.98
CA LEU A 52 -15.01 11.37 -5.84
C LEU A 52 -15.51 12.15 -4.63
N THR A 53 -16.38 11.52 -3.84
CA THR A 53 -16.88 12.11 -2.60
C THR A 53 -16.13 11.58 -1.38
N ARG A 54 -16.24 12.30 -0.26
CA ARG A 54 -15.67 11.89 1.01
C ARG A 54 -16.27 10.57 1.50
N GLU A 55 -17.56 10.38 1.27
CA GLU A 55 -18.32 9.19 1.63
C GLU A 55 -17.77 7.96 0.90
N GLU A 56 -17.54 8.04 -0.41
CA GLU A 56 -16.94 6.95 -1.19
C GLU A 56 -15.57 6.52 -0.65
N LEU A 57 -14.75 7.50 -0.21
CA LEU A 57 -13.44 7.23 0.36
C LEU A 57 -13.55 6.54 1.72
N ASP A 58 -14.44 7.02 2.57
CA ASP A 58 -14.65 6.46 3.90
C ASP A 58 -15.28 5.04 3.82
N GLU A 59 -16.19 4.79 2.88
CA GLU A 59 -16.73 3.45 2.61
C GLU A 59 -15.64 2.48 2.16
N PHE A 60 -14.76 2.90 1.25
CA PHE A 60 -13.62 2.09 0.82
C PHE A 60 -12.68 1.77 2.00
N ALA A 61 -12.36 2.78 2.80
CA ALA A 61 -11.51 2.61 3.96
C ALA A 61 -12.12 1.68 5.02
N LEU A 62 -13.43 1.79 5.26
CA LEU A 62 -14.16 0.89 6.15
C LEU A 62 -14.06 -0.56 5.68
N LYS A 63 -14.23 -0.81 4.38
CA LYS A 63 -14.10 -2.15 3.80
C LYS A 63 -12.69 -2.72 3.98
N SER A 64 -11.65 -1.92 3.77
CA SER A 64 -10.27 -2.33 4.03
C SER A 64 -10.08 -2.77 5.49
N GLN A 65 -10.60 -1.98 6.46
CA GLN A 65 -10.54 -2.33 7.89
C GLN A 65 -11.31 -3.61 8.20
N GLN A 66 -12.53 -3.77 7.67
CA GLN A 66 -13.36 -4.95 7.91
C GLN A 66 -12.74 -6.23 7.32
N LYS A 67 -12.18 -6.15 6.10
CA LYS A 67 -11.47 -7.27 5.47
C LYS A 67 -10.23 -7.65 6.29
N ALA A 68 -9.43 -6.69 6.74
CA ALA A 68 -8.26 -6.95 7.57
C ALA A 68 -8.62 -7.55 8.93
N GLU A 69 -9.68 -7.05 9.57
CA GLU A 69 -10.19 -7.61 10.82
C GLU A 69 -10.64 -9.08 10.63
N ALA A 70 -11.38 -9.37 9.56
CA ALA A 70 -11.82 -10.73 9.24
C ALA A 70 -10.63 -11.65 8.96
N ALA A 71 -9.64 -11.19 8.20
CA ALA A 71 -8.42 -11.93 7.88
C ALA A 71 -7.59 -12.24 9.14
N GLN A 72 -7.42 -11.28 10.05
CA GLN A 72 -6.74 -11.53 11.33
C GLN A 72 -7.50 -12.55 12.18
N LYS A 73 -8.82 -12.44 12.27
CA LYS A 73 -9.65 -13.38 13.07
C LYS A 73 -9.66 -14.80 12.49
N SER A 74 -9.57 -14.93 11.18
CA SER A 74 -9.54 -16.25 10.53
C SER A 74 -8.15 -16.89 10.45
N GLY A 75 -7.08 -16.14 10.81
CA GLY A 75 -5.71 -16.60 10.67
C GLY A 75 -5.19 -16.60 9.24
N ALA A 76 -5.79 -15.80 8.34
CA ALA A 76 -5.38 -15.73 6.92
C ALA A 76 -3.90 -15.35 6.75
N PHE A 77 -3.34 -14.55 7.67
CA PHE A 77 -1.95 -14.11 7.65
C PHE A 77 -0.96 -15.05 8.32
N ASP A 78 -1.41 -16.12 8.99
CA ASP A 78 -0.56 -16.94 9.85
C ASP A 78 0.59 -17.64 9.08
N ASN A 79 0.38 -17.92 7.80
CA ASN A 79 1.38 -18.58 6.96
C ASN A 79 2.34 -17.60 6.27
N GLU A 80 2.06 -16.30 6.28
CA GLU A 80 2.91 -15.28 5.65
C GLU A 80 3.71 -14.46 6.66
N ILE A 81 3.23 -14.33 7.90
CA ILE A 81 3.90 -13.57 8.94
C ILE A 81 5.04 -14.37 9.57
N VAL A 82 6.23 -13.80 9.57
CA VAL A 82 7.39 -14.32 10.31
C VAL A 82 7.44 -13.62 11.66
N PRO A 83 7.22 -14.35 12.80
CA PRO A 83 7.26 -13.75 14.12
C PRO A 83 8.63 -13.15 14.47
N VAL A 84 8.64 -11.98 15.11
CA VAL A 84 9.85 -11.30 15.55
C VAL A 84 9.95 -11.36 17.07
N SER A 85 11.03 -11.95 17.59
CA SER A 85 11.28 -12.03 19.03
C SER A 85 11.89 -10.71 19.54
N ILE A 86 11.17 -10.00 20.41
CA ILE A 86 11.60 -8.74 21.01
C ILE A 86 11.99 -9.00 22.48
N LYS A 87 13.26 -8.77 22.79
CA LYS A 87 13.76 -8.87 24.19
C LYS A 87 13.42 -7.59 24.95
N LYS A 88 12.60 -7.72 25.99
CA LYS A 88 12.30 -6.65 26.96
C LYS A 88 12.84 -7.05 28.33
N LYS A 89 13.91 -6.40 28.81
CA LYS A 89 14.54 -6.62 30.13
C LYS A 89 14.54 -8.07 30.65
N LYS A 90 13.40 -8.59 31.15
CA LYS A 90 13.26 -9.93 31.76
C LYS A 90 12.39 -10.89 30.96
N GLU A 91 11.79 -10.46 29.85
CA GLU A 91 10.89 -11.27 29.02
C GLU A 91 11.21 -11.16 27.54
N THR A 92 10.85 -12.17 26.78
CA THR A 92 10.86 -12.13 25.32
C THR A 92 9.41 -12.13 24.84
N ILE A 93 9.04 -11.13 24.07
CA ILE A 93 7.71 -11.01 23.45
C ILE A 93 7.84 -11.46 22.00
N GLU A 94 6.96 -12.31 21.56
CA GLU A 94 6.82 -12.69 20.16
C GLU A 94 5.86 -11.71 19.49
N PHE A 95 6.37 -10.89 18.56
CA PHE A 95 5.58 -9.96 17.77
C PHE A 95 5.19 -10.64 16.46
N LYS A 96 3.91 -10.94 16.28
CA LYS A 96 3.37 -11.73 15.16
C LYS A 96 2.01 -11.27 14.66
N THR A 97 1.54 -10.11 15.08
CA THR A 97 0.25 -9.58 14.68
C THR A 97 0.43 -8.12 14.29
N ASP A 98 -0.08 -7.74 13.12
CA ASP A 98 -0.07 -6.35 12.71
C ASP A 98 -0.96 -5.49 13.62
N GLU A 99 -0.41 -4.36 14.08
CA GLU A 99 -1.07 -3.43 15.00
C GLU A 99 -1.96 -2.40 14.28
N GLY A 100 -1.85 -2.32 12.93
CA GLY A 100 -2.53 -1.32 12.11
C GLY A 100 -4.06 -1.45 12.08
N PRO A 101 -4.62 -2.66 11.92
CA PRO A 101 -6.06 -2.84 11.79
C PRO A 101 -6.85 -2.34 13.00
N ARG A 102 -7.85 -1.50 12.74
CA ARG A 102 -8.73 -0.92 13.77
C ARG A 102 -10.03 -1.68 13.81
N HIS A 103 -10.07 -2.72 14.62
CA HIS A 103 -11.24 -3.57 14.79
C HIS A 103 -12.46 -2.76 15.26
N GLY A 104 -13.64 -3.12 14.72
CA GLY A 104 -14.88 -2.43 15.04
C GLY A 104 -15.01 -1.03 14.43
N SER A 105 -14.24 -0.72 13.39
CA SER A 105 -14.41 0.54 12.64
C SER A 105 -15.84 0.68 12.10
N THR A 106 -16.36 1.91 12.14
CA THR A 106 -17.70 2.24 11.62
C THR A 106 -17.66 3.46 10.71
N ILE A 107 -18.66 3.59 9.84
CA ILE A 107 -18.74 4.72 8.92
C ILE A 107 -18.93 6.05 9.68
N GLU A 108 -19.69 6.03 10.77
CA GLU A 108 -19.93 7.21 11.62
C GLU A 108 -18.63 7.64 12.33
N GLY A 109 -17.75 6.68 12.64
CA GLY A 109 -16.42 6.96 13.19
C GLY A 109 -15.52 7.65 12.18
N LEU A 110 -15.48 7.17 10.94
CA LEU A 110 -14.72 7.76 9.86
C LEU A 110 -15.23 9.14 9.46
N ALA A 111 -16.55 9.32 9.35
CA ALA A 111 -17.17 10.58 8.97
C ALA A 111 -16.85 11.74 9.95
N LYS A 112 -16.54 11.45 11.22
CA LYS A 112 -16.15 12.46 12.22
C LYS A 112 -14.72 12.97 12.07
N LEU A 113 -13.89 12.31 11.28
CA LEU A 113 -12.50 12.69 11.11
C LEU A 113 -12.39 13.97 10.28
N ARG A 114 -11.51 14.86 10.68
CA ARG A 114 -11.24 16.10 9.96
C ARG A 114 -10.36 15.82 8.75
N THR A 115 -10.57 16.54 7.67
CA THR A 115 -9.67 16.53 6.51
C THR A 115 -8.30 17.11 6.90
N ILE A 116 -7.25 16.56 6.28
CA ILE A 116 -5.88 17.00 6.56
C ILE A 116 -5.62 18.34 5.89
N ASN A 117 -5.97 18.46 4.60
CA ASN A 117 -5.94 19.76 3.91
C ASN A 117 -7.28 20.49 4.12
N PRO A 118 -7.27 21.82 4.29
CA PRO A 118 -8.49 22.61 4.18
C PRO A 118 -9.20 22.34 2.85
N ASP A 119 -10.50 22.14 2.89
CA ASP A 119 -11.33 21.82 1.71
C ASP A 119 -10.88 20.57 0.92
N GLY A 120 -10.14 19.67 1.59
CA GLY A 120 -9.71 18.38 1.05
C GLY A 120 -10.69 17.26 1.35
N PHE A 121 -10.34 16.05 0.90
CA PHE A 121 -11.12 14.82 1.08
C PHE A 121 -10.40 13.81 1.97
N VAL A 122 -9.05 13.90 2.02
CA VAL A 122 -8.20 12.95 2.73
C VAL A 122 -8.24 13.19 4.23
N THR A 123 -8.40 12.11 4.99
CA THR A 123 -8.36 12.07 6.45
C THR A 123 -7.39 11.01 6.95
N ALA A 124 -7.12 10.99 8.25
CA ALA A 124 -6.36 9.91 8.87
C ALA A 124 -7.06 8.53 8.81
N GLY A 125 -8.34 8.48 8.45
CA GLY A 125 -9.12 7.23 8.35
C GLY A 125 -9.18 6.66 6.94
N ASN A 126 -8.99 7.49 5.90
CA ASN A 126 -9.05 7.07 4.50
C ASN A 126 -7.69 7.18 3.77
N ALA A 127 -6.62 7.31 4.55
CA ALA A 127 -5.23 7.24 4.13
C ALA A 127 -4.51 6.12 4.90
N SER A 128 -3.48 5.53 4.29
CA SER A 128 -2.64 4.54 4.96
C SER A 128 -1.81 5.18 6.07
N GLY A 129 -1.50 4.43 7.11
CA GLY A 129 -0.50 4.80 8.11
C GLY A 129 0.92 4.75 7.52
N ILE A 130 1.84 5.50 8.13
CA ILE A 130 3.28 5.38 7.88
C ILE A 130 3.82 4.34 8.86
N ASN A 131 4.29 3.21 8.35
CA ASN A 131 4.64 2.06 9.16
C ASN A 131 6.06 1.58 8.87
N ASP A 132 6.63 0.86 9.83
CA ASP A 132 7.81 0.04 9.61
C ASP A 132 7.37 -1.35 9.16
N GLY A 133 8.15 -1.98 8.29
CA GLY A 133 7.84 -3.31 7.80
C GLY A 133 8.95 -3.85 6.92
N ALA A 134 8.99 -5.18 6.81
CA ALA A 134 9.89 -5.89 5.92
C ALA A 134 9.16 -7.07 5.27
N ALA A 135 9.51 -7.38 4.05
CA ALA A 135 9.02 -8.54 3.34
C ALA A 135 10.13 -9.11 2.45
N ALA A 136 10.10 -10.41 2.20
CA ALA A 136 11.09 -11.08 1.39
C ALA A 136 10.44 -12.10 0.45
N ILE A 137 10.93 -12.17 -0.79
CA ILE A 137 10.52 -13.12 -1.81
C ILE A 137 11.78 -13.75 -2.41
N VAL A 138 11.75 -15.07 -2.61
CA VAL A 138 12.79 -15.77 -3.34
C VAL A 138 12.35 -15.92 -4.80
N VAL A 139 13.16 -15.40 -5.71
CA VAL A 139 12.93 -15.46 -7.15
C VAL A 139 14.04 -16.32 -7.79
N MET A 140 13.68 -17.24 -8.65
CA MET A 140 14.62 -18.08 -9.39
C MET A 140 14.07 -18.46 -10.76
N SER A 141 14.92 -18.99 -11.63
CA SER A 141 14.46 -19.54 -12.91
C SER A 141 13.71 -20.87 -12.70
N GLU A 142 12.87 -21.24 -13.66
CA GLU A 142 12.14 -22.51 -13.64
C GLU A 142 13.12 -23.70 -13.61
N GLU A 143 14.24 -23.62 -14.34
CA GLU A 143 15.27 -24.65 -14.35
C GLU A 143 15.90 -24.84 -12.97
N LYS A 144 16.17 -23.72 -12.26
CA LYS A 144 16.73 -23.77 -10.91
C LYS A 144 15.75 -24.33 -9.89
N ALA A 145 14.47 -24.00 -10.02
CA ALA A 145 13.42 -24.58 -9.17
C ALA A 145 13.33 -26.10 -9.36
N LYS A 146 13.37 -26.58 -10.59
CA LYS A 146 13.39 -28.02 -10.92
C LYS A 146 14.64 -28.73 -10.39
N GLU A 147 15.82 -28.12 -10.57
CA GLU A 147 17.11 -28.66 -10.05
C GLU A 147 17.05 -28.83 -8.53
N LEU A 148 16.47 -27.88 -7.81
CA LEU A 148 16.35 -27.90 -6.34
C LEU A 148 15.14 -28.68 -5.83
N GLY A 149 14.27 -29.19 -6.69
CA GLY A 149 13.04 -29.88 -6.29
C GLY A 149 12.02 -28.96 -5.60
N ILE A 150 12.09 -27.62 -5.85
CA ILE A 150 11.21 -26.64 -5.23
C ILE A 150 9.97 -26.47 -6.12
N LYS A 151 8.77 -26.57 -5.50
CA LYS A 151 7.51 -26.22 -6.15
C LYS A 151 7.31 -24.70 -6.06
N PRO A 152 7.28 -23.96 -7.18
CA PRO A 152 7.00 -22.52 -7.16
C PRO A 152 5.59 -22.22 -6.63
N MET A 153 5.43 -21.12 -5.90
CA MET A 153 4.11 -20.62 -5.49
C MET A 153 3.35 -20.03 -6.68
N ALA A 154 4.06 -19.33 -7.57
CA ALA A 154 3.52 -18.77 -8.81
C ALA A 154 4.62 -18.58 -9.84
N THR A 155 4.22 -18.28 -11.08
CA THR A 155 5.11 -17.91 -12.17
C THR A 155 4.89 -16.45 -12.55
N TRP A 156 5.98 -15.68 -12.65
CA TRP A 156 5.94 -14.32 -13.17
C TRP A 156 5.64 -14.33 -14.67
N VAL A 157 4.53 -13.72 -15.09
CA VAL A 157 4.11 -13.67 -16.49
C VAL A 157 4.63 -12.40 -17.17
N ALA A 158 4.33 -11.24 -16.61
CA ALA A 158 4.69 -9.95 -17.20
C ALA A 158 4.69 -8.82 -16.18
N GLY A 159 5.38 -7.74 -16.52
CA GLY A 159 5.35 -6.48 -15.78
C GLY A 159 5.40 -5.29 -16.73
N ALA A 160 4.90 -4.14 -16.30
CA ALA A 160 4.97 -2.90 -17.04
C ALA A 160 5.10 -1.69 -16.13
N LEU A 161 5.79 -0.67 -16.64
CA LEU A 161 5.88 0.65 -16.01
C LEU A 161 5.19 1.67 -16.93
N ALA A 162 4.56 2.68 -16.34
CA ALA A 162 3.97 3.78 -17.07
C ALA A 162 4.12 5.09 -16.26
N GLY A 163 4.32 6.19 -16.96
CA GLY A 163 4.27 7.54 -16.38
C GLY A 163 2.88 8.13 -16.52
N VAL A 164 2.53 8.98 -15.57
CA VAL A 164 1.32 9.82 -15.56
C VAL A 164 1.68 11.23 -15.13
N ARG A 165 0.76 12.16 -15.21
CA ARG A 165 0.98 13.53 -14.71
C ARG A 165 1.28 13.50 -13.21
N PRO A 166 2.28 14.28 -12.74
CA PRO A 166 2.65 14.29 -11.32
C PRO A 166 1.49 14.65 -10.38
N GLU A 167 0.62 15.58 -10.79
CA GLU A 167 -0.51 16.09 -9.99
C GLU A 167 -1.48 14.98 -9.55
N VAL A 168 -1.52 13.90 -10.31
CA VAL A 168 -2.39 12.74 -10.07
C VAL A 168 -1.61 11.43 -10.08
N MET A 169 -0.39 11.43 -9.58
CA MET A 169 0.52 10.29 -9.66
C MET A 169 -0.08 8.97 -9.14
N GLY A 170 -1.04 9.04 -8.21
CA GLY A 170 -1.69 7.87 -7.64
C GLY A 170 -2.50 7.03 -8.63
N ILE A 171 -2.85 7.55 -9.81
CA ILE A 171 -3.52 6.78 -10.87
C ILE A 171 -2.54 6.04 -11.81
N GLY A 172 -1.24 6.10 -11.55
CA GLY A 172 -0.22 5.36 -12.29
C GLY A 172 -0.55 3.88 -12.53
N PRO A 173 -1.15 3.16 -11.54
CA PRO A 173 -1.59 1.78 -11.73
C PRO A 173 -2.54 1.56 -12.91
N VAL A 174 -3.37 2.54 -13.29
CA VAL A 174 -4.28 2.42 -14.46
C VAL A 174 -3.47 2.24 -15.74
N ALA A 175 -2.51 3.12 -15.97
CA ALA A 175 -1.70 3.10 -17.19
C ALA A 175 -0.78 1.86 -17.24
N SER A 176 -0.15 1.48 -16.12
CA SER A 176 0.72 0.31 -16.05
C SER A 176 -0.07 -1.00 -16.20
N THR A 177 -1.24 -1.12 -15.58
CA THR A 177 -2.11 -2.29 -15.69
C THR A 177 -2.63 -2.47 -17.11
N LYS A 178 -3.14 -1.42 -17.75
CA LYS A 178 -3.54 -1.48 -19.17
C LYS A 178 -2.39 -1.96 -20.07
N LYS A 179 -1.18 -1.47 -19.82
CA LYS A 179 0.02 -1.84 -20.58
C LYS A 179 0.44 -3.29 -20.34
N VAL A 180 0.40 -3.79 -19.10
CA VAL A 180 0.76 -5.18 -18.79
C VAL A 180 -0.30 -6.15 -19.30
N MET A 181 -1.59 -5.83 -19.19
CA MET A 181 -2.68 -6.64 -19.75
C MET A 181 -2.54 -6.79 -21.26
N ALA A 182 -2.30 -5.69 -21.98
CA ALA A 182 -2.06 -5.74 -23.42
C ALA A 182 -0.83 -6.59 -23.79
N LYS A 183 0.24 -6.54 -22.98
CA LYS A 183 1.46 -7.35 -23.19
C LYS A 183 1.22 -8.83 -22.93
N ALA A 184 0.44 -9.16 -21.93
CA ALA A 184 0.18 -10.55 -21.50
C ALA A 184 -1.03 -11.20 -22.18
N GLY A 185 -1.88 -10.43 -22.86
CA GLY A 185 -3.09 -10.92 -23.51
C GLY A 185 -4.25 -11.19 -22.54
N TYR A 186 -4.24 -10.54 -21.37
CA TYR A 186 -5.29 -10.69 -20.36
C TYR A 186 -6.21 -9.47 -20.31
N LYS A 187 -7.40 -9.66 -19.73
CA LYS A 187 -8.35 -8.62 -19.35
C LYS A 187 -8.51 -8.60 -17.84
N ILE A 188 -9.15 -7.56 -17.32
CA ILE A 188 -9.29 -7.41 -15.86
C ILE A 188 -10.14 -8.53 -15.24
N GLU A 189 -11.13 -9.03 -15.99
CA GLU A 189 -12.02 -10.11 -15.58
C GLU A 189 -11.34 -11.48 -15.50
N ASP A 190 -10.14 -11.62 -16.09
CA ASP A 190 -9.37 -12.87 -16.07
C ASP A 190 -8.62 -13.08 -14.76
N PHE A 191 -8.56 -12.04 -13.88
CA PHE A 191 -7.89 -12.13 -12.60
C PHE A 191 -8.86 -12.47 -11.48
N ASP A 192 -8.57 -13.53 -10.74
CA ASP A 192 -9.35 -13.91 -9.56
C ASP A 192 -9.05 -12.99 -8.37
N ILE A 193 -7.78 -12.55 -8.24
CA ILE A 193 -7.29 -11.74 -7.12
C ILE A 193 -6.41 -10.61 -7.66
N ILE A 194 -6.62 -9.42 -7.09
CA ILE A 194 -5.83 -8.23 -7.36
C ILE A 194 -5.34 -7.66 -6.03
N GLU A 195 -4.04 -7.61 -5.81
CA GLU A 195 -3.45 -6.88 -4.71
C GLU A 195 -2.95 -5.52 -5.21
N ALA A 196 -3.52 -4.44 -4.71
CA ALA A 196 -3.15 -3.08 -5.02
C ALA A 196 -2.89 -2.29 -3.73
N ASN A 197 -1.76 -1.57 -3.66
CA ASN A 197 -1.43 -0.81 -2.48
C ASN A 197 -2.41 0.37 -2.27
N GLU A 198 -2.99 0.43 -1.08
CA GLU A 198 -3.96 1.47 -0.69
C GLU A 198 -3.23 2.63 0.00
N ALA A 199 -2.41 3.40 -0.72
CA ALA A 199 -1.77 4.57 -0.14
C ALA A 199 -2.81 5.59 0.35
N PHE A 200 -3.86 5.79 -0.46
CA PHE A 200 -5.05 6.58 -0.15
C PHE A 200 -6.30 5.90 -0.73
N ALA A 201 -7.44 6.02 -0.07
CA ALA A 201 -8.71 5.56 -0.63
C ALA A 201 -9.02 6.26 -1.97
N ALA A 202 -8.67 7.54 -2.09
CA ALA A 202 -8.86 8.33 -3.31
C ALA A 202 -8.28 7.65 -4.56
N GLN A 203 -6.99 7.29 -4.51
CA GLN A 203 -6.36 6.63 -5.67
C GLN A 203 -6.87 5.21 -5.87
N SER A 204 -7.20 4.49 -4.79
CA SER A 204 -7.71 3.12 -4.89
C SER A 204 -9.09 3.07 -5.55
N VAL A 205 -9.99 3.99 -5.17
CA VAL A 205 -11.32 4.11 -5.78
C VAL A 205 -11.22 4.53 -7.24
N ALA A 206 -10.39 5.54 -7.57
CA ALA A 206 -10.20 5.99 -8.94
C ALA A 206 -9.63 4.86 -9.84
N VAL A 207 -8.61 4.15 -9.37
CA VAL A 207 -8.00 3.02 -10.10
C VAL A 207 -9.03 1.90 -10.30
N GLY A 208 -9.80 1.56 -9.27
CA GLY A 208 -10.86 0.56 -9.37
C GLY A 208 -11.91 0.90 -10.43
N LYS A 209 -12.38 2.17 -10.44
CA LYS A 209 -13.34 2.67 -11.44
C LYS A 209 -12.77 2.64 -12.87
N ASP A 210 -11.55 3.14 -13.08
CA ASP A 210 -10.93 3.25 -14.41
C ASP A 210 -10.54 1.91 -15.03
N LEU A 211 -10.30 0.89 -14.21
CA LEU A 211 -9.97 -0.46 -14.65
C LEU A 211 -11.18 -1.39 -14.66
N GLY A 212 -12.31 -1.01 -14.07
CA GLY A 212 -13.47 -1.87 -13.92
C GLY A 212 -13.27 -3.04 -12.96
N ILE A 213 -12.46 -2.84 -11.90
CA ILE A 213 -12.20 -3.87 -10.90
C ILE A 213 -13.44 -4.10 -10.04
N ASP A 214 -13.83 -5.36 -9.84
CA ASP A 214 -14.80 -5.72 -8.80
C ASP A 214 -14.14 -5.63 -7.42
N VAL A 215 -14.31 -4.47 -6.77
CA VAL A 215 -13.68 -4.15 -5.49
C VAL A 215 -14.07 -5.13 -4.37
N GLU A 216 -15.28 -5.70 -4.46
CA GLU A 216 -15.76 -6.64 -3.44
C GLU A 216 -15.13 -8.03 -3.58
N LYS A 217 -14.98 -8.49 -4.82
CA LYS A 217 -14.56 -9.87 -5.09
C LYS A 217 -13.06 -10.01 -5.35
N GLN A 218 -12.47 -9.05 -6.08
CA GLN A 218 -11.12 -9.20 -6.61
C GLN A 218 -10.07 -8.41 -5.79
N LEU A 219 -10.43 -7.21 -5.29
CA LEU A 219 -9.45 -6.27 -4.75
C LEU A 219 -9.18 -6.51 -3.27
N ASN A 220 -7.89 -6.72 -2.94
CA ASN A 220 -7.39 -6.80 -1.57
C ASN A 220 -8.32 -7.64 -0.66
N PRO A 221 -8.47 -8.94 -0.89
CA PRO A 221 -9.47 -9.77 -0.19
C PRO A 221 -9.26 -9.80 1.33
N ASN A 222 -8.03 -9.59 1.79
CA ASN A 222 -7.65 -9.56 3.20
C ASN A 222 -7.43 -8.15 3.75
N GLY A 223 -7.98 -7.12 3.08
CA GLY A 223 -7.70 -5.72 3.39
C GLY A 223 -6.37 -5.24 2.82
N GLY A 224 -6.14 -3.95 2.83
CA GLY A 224 -4.94 -3.34 2.26
C GLY A 224 -4.28 -2.33 3.19
N ALA A 225 -3.44 -1.47 2.63
CA ALA A 225 -2.56 -0.59 3.39
C ALA A 225 -3.28 0.42 4.28
N ILE A 226 -4.52 0.78 4.00
CA ILE A 226 -5.33 1.64 4.89
C ILE A 226 -5.49 0.97 6.26
N ALA A 227 -5.69 -0.33 6.28
CA ALA A 227 -5.79 -1.11 7.51
C ALA A 227 -4.43 -1.62 8.01
N LEU A 228 -3.64 -2.25 7.13
CA LEU A 228 -2.41 -2.95 7.47
C LEU A 228 -1.19 -2.02 7.61
N GLY A 229 -1.26 -0.82 7.02
CA GLY A 229 -0.14 0.12 6.98
C GLY A 229 0.65 0.09 5.67
N HIS A 230 1.46 1.15 5.47
CA HIS A 230 2.24 1.35 4.25
C HIS A 230 3.72 1.57 4.55
N PRO A 231 4.49 0.51 4.81
CA PRO A 231 5.95 0.60 4.86
C PRO A 231 6.48 0.83 3.44
N VAL A 232 6.63 2.10 3.04
CA VAL A 232 6.81 2.55 1.63
C VAL A 232 7.84 1.70 0.88
N GLY A 233 9.02 1.46 1.44
CA GLY A 233 10.07 0.67 0.81
C GLY A 233 9.78 -0.84 0.74
N ALA A 234 8.88 -1.38 1.56
CA ALA A 234 8.54 -2.80 1.61
C ALA A 234 7.20 -3.13 0.95
N SER A 235 6.31 -2.15 0.75
CA SER A 235 4.92 -2.40 0.32
C SER A 235 4.80 -3.20 -0.98
N GLY A 236 5.66 -2.95 -1.99
CA GLY A 236 5.63 -3.72 -3.22
C GLY A 236 5.90 -5.21 -3.00
N CYS A 237 6.87 -5.55 -2.14
CA CYS A 237 7.15 -6.93 -1.78
C CYS A 237 6.04 -7.50 -0.87
N ARG A 238 5.53 -6.71 0.09
CA ARG A 238 4.45 -7.14 1.01
C ARG A 238 3.19 -7.56 0.26
N ILE A 239 2.68 -6.72 -0.66
CA ILE A 239 1.46 -7.07 -1.42
C ILE A 239 1.65 -8.32 -2.27
N LEU A 240 2.87 -8.54 -2.80
CA LEU A 240 3.15 -9.75 -3.57
C LEU A 240 3.21 -11.01 -2.67
N VAL A 241 3.74 -10.90 -1.44
CA VAL A 241 3.69 -12.01 -0.45
C VAL A 241 2.25 -12.37 -0.15
N THR A 242 1.41 -11.38 0.19
CA THR A 242 -0.02 -11.59 0.49
C THR A 242 -0.76 -12.22 -0.71
N LEU A 243 -0.51 -11.70 -1.93
CA LEU A 243 -1.07 -12.26 -3.17
C LEU A 243 -0.72 -13.74 -3.33
N LEU A 244 0.56 -14.10 -3.16
CA LEU A 244 1.03 -15.48 -3.32
C LEU A 244 0.35 -16.43 -2.32
N HIS A 245 0.23 -16.03 -1.06
CA HIS A 245 -0.42 -16.83 -0.03
C HIS A 245 -1.93 -16.96 -0.30
N GLU A 246 -2.60 -15.89 -0.69
CA GLU A 246 -4.03 -15.91 -1.02
C GLU A 246 -4.31 -16.77 -2.26
N MET A 247 -3.46 -16.69 -3.31
CA MET A 247 -3.55 -17.55 -4.48
C MET A 247 -3.44 -19.04 -4.10
N GLN A 248 -2.49 -19.38 -3.19
CA GLN A 248 -2.34 -20.76 -2.72
C GLN A 248 -3.57 -21.22 -1.92
N ALA A 249 -4.09 -20.37 -1.04
CA ALA A 249 -5.24 -20.69 -0.20
C ALA A 249 -6.52 -20.93 -1.00
N LYS A 250 -6.74 -20.14 -2.06
CA LYS A 250 -7.94 -20.22 -2.92
C LYS A 250 -7.77 -21.08 -4.17
N GLY A 251 -6.56 -21.52 -4.50
CA GLY A 251 -6.29 -22.18 -5.78
C GLY A 251 -6.50 -21.23 -6.97
N ALA A 252 -6.31 -19.93 -6.77
CA ALA A 252 -6.56 -18.88 -7.74
C ALA A 252 -5.43 -18.76 -8.78
N LYS A 253 -5.75 -18.09 -9.89
CA LYS A 253 -4.83 -17.82 -11.00
C LYS A 253 -4.54 -16.33 -11.13
#